data_e3e979834c3cedbeb3a38fe6461e6d72
#
_entry.id   e3e979834c3cedbeb3a38fe6461e6d72
#
_cell.length_a   1.000
_cell.length_b   1.000
_cell.length_c   1.000
_cell.angle_alpha   90.00
_cell.angle_beta   90.00
_cell.angle_gamma   90.00
#
_symmetry.space_group_name_H-M   'P 1'
#
loop_
_entity.id
_entity.type
_entity.pdbx_description
1 polymer ?
#
loop_
_entity_poly.entity_id
_entity_poly.type
_entity_poly.pdbx_seq_one_letter_code
_entity_poly.pdbx_strand_id
1 'polypeptide(L)'
;RRSSDLPEKMSVAAGNKNHLIRLIAVVLTGILAGLSGMVLALILHAIQHLAFGYSYGQIVGSVSFLQGVTESSWPRRIVAIVVGGAVAGFGWWLLGRYGQRRVSIAAAVANPCVPMPAGTTTIHALLQIVTVALGSPLGREVAPREMGALGAGMVARKLRLLEDETRTLIACGAGAGLAAVYNVPLAGALFSLEVMLLSFSWEKTLAAMMTSAIAAWTATLGDRKSTRLNS
;
A
#
# COMPACT_ATOMS: atom_id res chain seq x y z
N ARG A 1 -34.97 7.05 42.30
CA ARG A 1 -34.24 7.92 41.37
C ARG A 1 -32.80 7.43 41.01
N ARG A 2 -32.52 6.13 41.09
CA ARG A 2 -31.14 5.60 40.80
C ARG A 2 -31.12 4.46 39.77
N SER A 3 -32.24 4.09 39.16
CA SER A 3 -32.33 2.92 38.27
C SER A 3 -32.41 3.22 36.76
N SER A 4 -32.65 4.48 36.37
CA SER A 4 -32.79 4.89 34.97
C SER A 4 -31.45 5.25 34.27
N ASP A 5 -30.40 5.55 35.03
CA ASP A 5 -29.14 6.10 34.50
C ASP A 5 -28.12 5.00 34.05
N LEU A 6 -28.35 3.75 34.40
CA LEU A 6 -27.45 2.61 34.09
C LEU A 6 -27.44 2.22 32.61
N PRO A 7 -28.59 2.08 31.92
CA PRO A 7 -28.59 1.68 30.50
C PRO A 7 -28.02 2.77 29.59
N GLU A 8 -28.22 4.06 29.92
CA GLU A 8 -27.70 5.18 29.13
C GLU A 8 -26.18 5.31 29.21
N LYS A 9 -25.59 5.15 30.39
CA LYS A 9 -24.14 5.14 30.58
C LYS A 9 -23.46 3.94 29.93
N MET A 10 -24.09 2.78 29.92
CA MET A 10 -23.60 1.59 29.22
C MET A 10 -23.65 1.75 27.69
N SER A 11 -24.71 2.38 27.16
CA SER A 11 -24.84 2.68 25.73
C SER A 11 -23.80 3.67 25.24
N VAL A 12 -23.57 4.76 26.00
CA VAL A 12 -22.55 5.77 25.68
C VAL A 12 -21.15 5.18 25.77
N ALA A 13 -20.86 4.35 26.77
CA ALA A 13 -19.56 3.70 26.92
C ALA A 13 -19.29 2.68 25.79
N ALA A 14 -20.29 1.94 25.33
CA ALA A 14 -20.19 1.01 24.21
C ALA A 14 -19.96 1.75 22.88
N GLY A 15 -20.68 2.85 22.66
CA GLY A 15 -20.49 3.72 21.50
C GLY A 15 -19.08 4.30 21.44
N ASN A 16 -18.58 4.83 22.53
CA ASN A 16 -17.23 5.41 22.61
C ASN A 16 -16.13 4.37 22.40
N LYS A 17 -16.29 3.15 22.88
CA LYS A 17 -15.36 2.04 22.64
C LYS A 17 -15.28 1.66 21.17
N ASN A 18 -16.39 1.65 20.44
CA ASN A 18 -16.43 1.36 19.02
C ASN A 18 -15.73 2.45 18.19
N HIS A 19 -15.93 3.71 18.53
CA HIS A 19 -15.23 4.82 17.86
C HIS A 19 -13.71 4.76 18.07
N LEU A 20 -13.25 4.41 19.27
CA LEU A 20 -11.82 4.24 19.55
C LEU A 20 -11.22 3.09 18.73
N ILE A 21 -11.89 1.95 18.61
CA ILE A 21 -11.42 0.80 17.81
C ILE A 21 -11.31 1.19 16.33
N ARG A 22 -12.28 1.92 15.78
CA ARG A 22 -12.24 2.43 14.41
C ARG A 22 -11.07 3.38 14.18
N LEU A 23 -10.83 4.30 15.11
CA LEU A 23 -9.70 5.24 15.04
C LEU A 23 -8.37 4.49 15.05
N ILE A 24 -8.20 3.52 15.95
CA ILE A 24 -7.00 2.67 15.99
C ILE A 24 -6.82 1.92 14.67
N ALA A 25 -7.90 1.38 14.08
CA ALA A 25 -7.86 0.69 12.80
C ALA A 25 -7.36 1.60 11.67
N VAL A 26 -7.87 2.82 11.60
CA VAL A 26 -7.47 3.85 10.62
C VAL A 26 -5.98 4.19 10.76
N VAL A 27 -5.52 4.46 11.99
CA VAL A 27 -4.11 4.79 12.26
C VAL A 27 -3.19 3.63 11.90
N LEU A 28 -3.50 2.41 12.36
CA LEU A 28 -2.69 1.22 12.05
C LEU A 28 -2.64 0.95 10.56
N THR A 29 -3.76 1.10 9.85
CA THR A 29 -3.80 0.92 8.40
C THR A 29 -2.93 1.94 7.68
N GLY A 30 -2.99 3.22 8.08
CA GLY A 30 -2.14 4.27 7.52
C GLY A 30 -0.64 3.99 7.73
N ILE A 31 -0.25 3.59 8.94
CA ILE A 31 1.14 3.24 9.25
C ILE A 31 1.60 2.04 8.44
N LEU A 32 0.81 0.95 8.37
CA LEU A 32 1.16 -0.24 7.61
C LEU A 32 1.27 0.04 6.11
N ALA A 33 0.34 0.84 5.55
CA ALA A 33 0.39 1.24 4.15
C ALA A 33 1.62 2.11 3.87
N GLY A 34 1.95 3.05 4.75
CA GLY A 34 3.14 3.90 4.63
C GLY A 34 4.44 3.09 4.70
N LEU A 35 4.57 2.19 5.68
CA LEU A 35 5.74 1.32 5.81
C LEU A 35 5.88 0.38 4.61
N SER A 36 4.79 -0.26 4.16
CA SER A 36 4.83 -1.13 2.99
C SER A 36 5.22 -0.36 1.71
N GLY A 37 4.67 0.84 1.51
CA GLY A 37 5.04 1.72 0.41
C GLY A 37 6.52 2.11 0.44
N MET A 38 7.05 2.47 1.61
CA MET A 38 8.47 2.76 1.81
C MET A 38 9.36 1.56 1.47
N VAL A 39 9.03 0.38 2.00
CA VAL A 39 9.81 -0.85 1.71
C VAL A 39 9.80 -1.17 0.22
N LEU A 40 8.63 -1.10 -0.44
CA LEU A 40 8.53 -1.34 -1.89
C LEU A 40 9.33 -0.32 -2.70
N ALA A 41 9.34 0.95 -2.29
CA ALA A 41 10.16 1.99 -2.92
C ALA A 41 11.66 1.71 -2.76
N LEU A 42 12.10 1.31 -1.58
CA LEU A 42 13.50 0.93 -1.34
C LEU A 42 13.93 -0.27 -2.19
N ILE A 43 13.10 -1.31 -2.29
CA ILE A 43 13.34 -2.48 -3.14
C ILE A 43 13.44 -2.05 -4.61
N LEU A 44 12.51 -1.22 -5.07
CA LEU A 44 12.52 -0.69 -6.43
C LEU A 44 13.83 0.04 -6.75
N HIS A 45 14.25 0.97 -5.90
CA HIS A 45 15.50 1.73 -6.08
C HIS A 45 16.72 0.80 -6.01
N ALA A 46 16.79 -0.13 -5.07
CA ALA A 46 17.90 -1.08 -4.97
C ALA A 46 18.07 -1.92 -6.24
N ILE A 47 16.97 -2.41 -6.81
CA ILE A 47 17.00 -3.18 -8.07
C ILE A 47 17.41 -2.28 -9.24
N GLN A 48 16.92 -1.05 -9.32
CA GLN A 48 17.30 -0.09 -10.36
C GLN A 48 18.79 0.22 -10.32
N HIS A 49 19.37 0.47 -9.13
CA HIS A 49 20.81 0.67 -8.96
C HIS A 49 21.63 -0.53 -9.42
N LEU A 50 21.20 -1.74 -9.04
CA LEU A 50 21.87 -2.98 -9.45
C LEU A 50 21.78 -3.18 -10.97
N ALA A 51 20.58 -2.99 -11.54
CA ALA A 51 20.32 -3.24 -12.96
C ALA A 51 21.02 -2.24 -13.87
N PHE A 52 21.00 -0.95 -13.54
CA PHE A 52 21.50 0.12 -14.41
C PHE A 52 22.84 0.69 -13.97
N GLY A 53 23.36 0.37 -12.77
CA GLY A 53 24.75 0.58 -12.36
C GLY A 53 25.11 1.99 -11.96
N TYR A 54 24.15 2.78 -11.45
CA TYR A 54 24.54 4.06 -10.88
C TYR A 54 25.07 3.90 -9.44
N SER A 55 25.86 4.93 -9.03
CA SER A 55 26.61 4.89 -7.77
C SER A 55 25.72 4.74 -6.54
N TYR A 56 26.09 3.83 -5.64
CA TYR A 56 25.41 3.59 -4.37
C TYR A 56 25.40 4.83 -3.43
N GLY A 57 26.25 5.80 -3.66
CA GLY A 57 26.30 7.04 -2.88
C GLY A 57 25.12 8.00 -3.11
N GLN A 58 24.22 7.68 -4.04
CA GLN A 58 23.08 8.52 -4.41
C GLN A 58 21.74 7.75 -4.40
N ILE A 59 21.55 6.84 -3.46
CA ILE A 59 20.29 6.06 -3.32
C ILE A 59 19.06 6.97 -3.15
N VAL A 60 19.29 8.21 -2.67
CA VAL A 60 18.29 9.28 -2.53
C VAL A 60 18.89 10.58 -3.04
N GLY A 61 19.37 10.58 -4.27
CA GLY A 61 19.93 11.76 -4.95
C GLY A 61 18.99 12.24 -6.07
N SER A 62 19.23 13.46 -6.54
CA SER A 62 18.50 14.13 -7.63
C SER A 62 18.64 13.48 -9.02
N VAL A 63 19.33 12.35 -9.12
CA VAL A 63 19.50 11.62 -10.39
C VAL A 63 18.20 10.90 -10.73
N SER A 64 17.53 11.40 -11.75
CA SER A 64 16.30 10.78 -12.28
C SER A 64 16.61 9.37 -12.80
N PHE A 65 15.66 8.42 -12.64
CA PHE A 65 15.72 7.11 -13.27
C PHE A 65 16.04 7.18 -14.77
N LEU A 66 15.47 8.18 -15.46
CA LEU A 66 15.73 8.43 -16.86
C LEU A 66 17.22 8.71 -17.13
N GLN A 67 17.88 9.52 -16.30
CA GLN A 67 19.30 9.83 -16.45
C GLN A 67 20.16 8.57 -16.25
N GLY A 68 19.90 7.79 -15.21
CA GLY A 68 20.64 6.55 -14.97
C GLY A 68 20.46 5.51 -16.09
N VAL A 69 19.26 5.42 -16.69
CA VAL A 69 19.03 4.56 -17.84
C VAL A 69 19.72 5.10 -19.09
N THR A 70 19.72 6.41 -19.34
CA THR A 70 20.39 7.00 -20.51
C THR A 70 21.91 6.89 -20.45
N GLU A 71 22.50 6.93 -19.27
CA GLU A 71 23.95 6.75 -19.06
C GLU A 71 24.39 5.27 -19.15
N SER A 72 23.46 4.31 -18.96
CA SER A 72 23.78 2.89 -19.07
C SER A 72 24.02 2.45 -20.51
N SER A 73 24.93 1.48 -20.70
CA SER A 73 25.21 0.90 -22.02
C SER A 73 23.96 0.19 -22.59
N TRP A 74 23.80 0.25 -23.91
CA TRP A 74 22.65 -0.36 -24.60
C TRP A 74 22.51 -1.88 -24.34
N PRO A 75 23.60 -2.71 -24.26
CA PRO A 75 23.43 -4.13 -23.96
C PRO A 75 22.85 -4.35 -22.56
N ARG A 76 23.25 -3.54 -21.58
CA ARG A 76 22.77 -3.61 -20.22
C ARG A 76 21.27 -3.33 -20.10
N ARG A 77 20.76 -2.35 -20.86
CA ARG A 77 19.31 -2.06 -20.95
C ARG A 77 18.52 -3.23 -21.50
N ILE A 78 19.00 -3.85 -22.57
CA ILE A 78 18.35 -5.02 -23.18
C ILE A 78 18.36 -6.19 -22.20
N VAL A 79 19.48 -6.50 -21.58
CA VAL A 79 19.60 -7.57 -20.59
C VAL A 79 18.65 -7.35 -19.41
N ALA A 80 18.57 -6.12 -18.88
CA ALA A 80 17.67 -5.79 -17.78
C ALA A 80 16.20 -6.07 -18.14
N ILE A 81 15.73 -5.65 -19.32
CA ILE A 81 14.36 -5.88 -19.77
C ILE A 81 14.10 -7.37 -20.02
N VAL A 82 15.02 -8.10 -20.64
CA VAL A 82 14.88 -9.54 -20.92
C VAL A 82 14.82 -10.33 -19.60
N VAL A 83 15.71 -10.01 -18.64
CA VAL A 83 15.70 -10.61 -17.30
C VAL A 83 14.41 -10.26 -16.58
N GLY A 84 13.97 -9.01 -16.66
CA GLY A 84 12.69 -8.57 -16.08
C GLY A 84 11.50 -9.35 -16.61
N GLY A 85 11.42 -9.52 -17.93
CA GLY A 85 10.38 -10.33 -18.57
C GLY A 85 10.42 -11.81 -18.19
N ALA A 86 11.63 -12.39 -18.12
CA ALA A 86 11.81 -13.79 -17.71
C ALA A 86 11.40 -14.00 -16.24
N VAL A 87 11.85 -13.13 -15.32
CA VAL A 87 11.49 -13.18 -13.89
C VAL A 87 9.99 -13.01 -13.71
N ALA A 88 9.39 -12.03 -14.41
CA ALA A 88 7.95 -11.79 -14.37
C ALA A 88 7.16 -13.00 -14.88
N GLY A 89 7.48 -13.48 -16.10
CA GLY A 89 6.77 -14.60 -16.73
C GLY A 89 6.86 -15.88 -15.91
N PHE A 90 8.07 -16.25 -15.48
CA PHE A 90 8.29 -17.42 -14.63
C PHE A 90 7.65 -17.26 -13.24
N GLY A 91 7.81 -16.09 -12.61
CA GLY A 91 7.26 -15.80 -11.29
C GLY A 91 5.73 -15.86 -11.26
N TRP A 92 5.06 -15.25 -12.23
CA TRP A 92 3.60 -15.32 -12.31
C TRP A 92 3.08 -16.69 -12.74
N TRP A 93 3.81 -17.42 -13.59
CA TRP A 93 3.48 -18.81 -13.90
C TRP A 93 3.57 -19.69 -12.63
N LEU A 94 4.63 -19.57 -11.85
CA LEU A 94 4.81 -20.28 -10.58
C LEU A 94 3.71 -19.91 -9.55
N LEU A 95 3.40 -18.61 -9.44
CA LEU A 95 2.35 -18.11 -8.56
C LEU A 95 0.97 -18.63 -8.98
N GLY A 96 0.70 -18.74 -10.28
CA GLY A 96 -0.54 -19.33 -10.82
C GLY A 96 -0.64 -20.84 -10.59
N ARG A 97 0.51 -21.53 -10.57
CA ARG A 97 0.56 -23.01 -10.42
C ARG A 97 0.47 -23.45 -8.96
N TYR A 98 1.12 -22.73 -8.05
CA TYR A 98 1.29 -23.13 -6.64
C TYR A 98 0.67 -22.14 -5.66
N GLY A 99 0.35 -20.93 -6.09
CA GLY A 99 -0.26 -19.90 -5.25
C GLY A 99 -1.76 -20.13 -5.04
N GLN A 100 -2.28 -19.51 -3.98
CA GLN A 100 -3.73 -19.42 -3.79
C GLN A 100 -4.35 -18.48 -4.84
N ARG A 101 -5.63 -18.68 -5.15
CA ARG A 101 -6.35 -17.81 -6.08
C ARG A 101 -6.30 -16.36 -5.60
N ARG A 102 -5.77 -15.47 -6.43
CA ARG A 102 -5.64 -14.05 -6.11
C ARG A 102 -7.02 -13.39 -5.97
N VAL A 103 -7.20 -12.64 -4.90
CA VAL A 103 -8.36 -11.79 -4.67
C VAL A 103 -7.96 -10.36 -5.00
N SER A 104 -8.61 -9.73 -5.98
CA SER A 104 -8.34 -8.33 -6.31
C SER A 104 -8.87 -7.39 -5.22
N ILE A 105 -8.35 -6.16 -5.17
CA ILE A 105 -8.81 -5.14 -4.21
C ILE A 105 -10.33 -4.91 -4.37
N ALA A 106 -10.80 -4.78 -5.62
CA ALA A 106 -12.22 -4.58 -5.90
C ALA A 106 -13.09 -5.77 -5.40
N ALA A 107 -12.61 -7.00 -5.57
CA ALA A 107 -13.31 -8.18 -5.05
C ALA A 107 -13.32 -8.22 -3.51
N ALA A 108 -12.22 -7.81 -2.86
CA ALA A 108 -12.14 -7.73 -1.40
C ALA A 108 -13.02 -6.61 -0.82
N VAL A 109 -13.16 -5.49 -1.53
CA VAL A 109 -14.10 -4.41 -1.17
C VAL A 109 -15.55 -4.84 -1.38
N ALA A 110 -15.85 -5.55 -2.48
CA ALA A 110 -17.20 -6.05 -2.75
C ALA A 110 -17.63 -7.12 -1.76
N ASN A 111 -16.72 -8.00 -1.35
CA ASN A 111 -16.97 -9.07 -0.38
C ASN A 111 -15.87 -9.13 0.70
N PRO A 112 -15.98 -8.34 1.77
CA PRO A 112 -14.99 -8.26 2.84
C PRO A 112 -14.81 -9.56 3.63
N CYS A 113 -15.75 -10.49 3.54
CA CYS A 113 -15.65 -11.81 4.17
C CYS A 113 -14.59 -12.70 3.52
N VAL A 114 -14.23 -12.43 2.25
CA VAL A 114 -13.22 -13.20 1.53
C VAL A 114 -11.85 -12.51 1.72
N PRO A 115 -10.94 -13.10 2.52
CA PRO A 115 -9.65 -12.47 2.77
C PRO A 115 -8.74 -12.51 1.55
N MET A 116 -7.99 -11.46 1.33
CA MET A 116 -6.88 -11.46 0.39
C MET A 116 -5.79 -12.43 0.91
N PRO A 117 -5.32 -13.41 0.10
CA PRO A 117 -4.29 -14.35 0.51
C PRO A 117 -2.94 -13.64 0.65
N ALA A 118 -2.44 -13.53 1.89
CA ALA A 118 -1.27 -12.70 2.19
C ALA A 118 -0.02 -13.09 1.38
N GLY A 119 0.31 -14.38 1.32
CA GLY A 119 1.47 -14.87 0.57
C GLY A 119 1.37 -14.56 -0.93
N THR A 120 0.26 -14.93 -1.56
CA THR A 120 0.04 -14.69 -2.99
C THR A 120 0.05 -13.20 -3.33
N THR A 121 -0.62 -12.38 -2.53
CA THR A 121 -0.67 -10.92 -2.75
C THR A 121 0.70 -10.27 -2.59
N THR A 122 1.46 -10.65 -1.55
CA THR A 122 2.80 -10.10 -1.32
C THR A 122 3.77 -10.51 -2.44
N ILE A 123 3.78 -11.78 -2.85
CA ILE A 123 4.64 -12.25 -3.95
C ILE A 123 4.26 -11.54 -5.25
N HIS A 124 2.96 -11.38 -5.52
CA HIS A 124 2.49 -10.65 -6.69
C HIS A 124 2.95 -9.18 -6.69
N ALA A 125 2.84 -8.48 -5.56
CA ALA A 125 3.31 -7.11 -5.40
C ALA A 125 4.84 -7.01 -5.61
N LEU A 126 5.62 -7.94 -5.06
CA LEU A 126 7.08 -7.98 -5.26
C LEU A 126 7.46 -8.24 -6.71
N LEU A 127 6.81 -9.20 -7.40
CA LEU A 127 7.04 -9.46 -8.82
C LEU A 127 6.77 -8.21 -9.67
N GLN A 128 5.71 -7.46 -9.38
CA GLN A 128 5.43 -6.19 -10.05
C GLN A 128 6.55 -5.17 -9.85
N ILE A 129 7.01 -4.99 -8.62
CA ILE A 129 8.09 -4.03 -8.31
C ILE A 129 9.39 -4.43 -9.02
N VAL A 130 9.75 -5.71 -9.02
CA VAL A 130 10.92 -6.23 -9.75
C VAL A 130 10.80 -5.94 -11.25
N THR A 131 9.65 -6.23 -11.83
CA THR A 131 9.39 -6.03 -13.26
C THR A 131 9.50 -4.55 -13.65
N VAL A 132 8.90 -3.66 -12.86
CA VAL A 132 8.97 -2.21 -13.08
C VAL A 132 10.40 -1.70 -12.89
N ALA A 133 11.09 -2.15 -11.86
CA ALA A 133 12.47 -1.76 -11.58
C ALA A 133 13.45 -2.13 -12.70
N LEU A 134 13.20 -3.23 -13.40
CA LEU A 134 14.00 -3.69 -14.55
C LEU A 134 13.61 -3.02 -15.89
N GLY A 135 12.76 -2.00 -15.85
CA GLY A 135 12.47 -1.13 -16.98
C GLY A 135 11.20 -1.47 -17.76
N SER A 136 10.33 -2.35 -17.24
CA SER A 136 9.02 -2.57 -17.85
C SER A 136 8.14 -1.32 -17.75
N PRO A 137 7.40 -0.94 -18.81
CA PRO A 137 6.53 0.24 -18.82
C PRO A 137 5.22 0.01 -18.05
N LEU A 138 5.26 -0.77 -16.99
CA LEU A 138 4.13 -0.96 -16.06
C LEU A 138 4.17 0.10 -14.97
N GLY A 139 3.00 0.51 -14.52
CA GLY A 139 2.88 1.45 -13.40
C GLY A 139 3.30 0.80 -12.07
N ARG A 140 3.95 1.57 -11.23
CA ARG A 140 4.37 1.15 -9.89
C ARG A 140 3.28 1.26 -8.81
N GLU A 141 2.06 1.63 -9.22
CA GLU A 141 0.95 1.96 -8.31
C GLU A 141 0.26 0.72 -7.73
N VAL A 142 0.25 -0.39 -8.46
CA VAL A 142 -0.59 -1.55 -8.11
C VAL A 142 -0.06 -2.25 -6.88
N ALA A 143 1.25 -2.46 -6.78
CA ALA A 143 1.87 -3.14 -5.65
C ALA A 143 1.60 -2.45 -4.29
N PRO A 144 1.79 -1.12 -4.13
CA PRO A 144 1.48 -0.44 -2.88
C PRO A 144 -0.01 -0.45 -2.53
N ARG A 145 -0.90 -0.35 -3.53
CA ARG A 145 -2.34 -0.45 -3.31
C ARG A 145 -2.75 -1.82 -2.80
N GLU A 146 -2.20 -2.89 -3.38
CA GLU A 146 -2.46 -4.27 -2.94
C GLU A 146 -1.95 -4.50 -1.52
N MET A 147 -0.74 -4.03 -1.20
CA MET A 147 -0.17 -4.16 0.15
C MET A 147 -0.94 -3.35 1.19
N GLY A 148 -1.35 -2.13 0.86
CA GLY A 148 -2.19 -1.30 1.72
C GLY A 148 -3.56 -1.93 2.00
N ALA A 149 -4.23 -2.44 0.96
CA ALA A 149 -5.50 -3.15 1.09
C ALA A 149 -5.37 -4.44 1.90
N LEU A 150 -4.31 -5.23 1.67
CA LEU A 150 -4.01 -6.44 2.43
C LEU A 150 -3.80 -6.11 3.92
N GLY A 151 -2.97 -5.12 4.24
CA GLY A 151 -2.73 -4.65 5.60
C GLY A 151 -4.02 -4.21 6.29
N ALA A 152 -4.85 -3.44 5.60
CA ALA A 152 -6.16 -3.00 6.08
C ALA A 152 -7.09 -4.18 6.41
N GLY A 153 -7.18 -5.17 5.51
CA GLY A 153 -7.97 -6.37 5.74
C GLY A 153 -7.46 -7.21 6.91
N MET A 154 -6.15 -7.25 7.15
CA MET A 154 -5.56 -7.92 8.32
C MET A 154 -5.91 -7.19 9.62
N VAL A 155 -5.80 -5.86 9.65
CA VAL A 155 -6.18 -5.01 10.79
C VAL A 155 -7.67 -5.17 11.11
N ALA A 156 -8.54 -5.08 10.10
CA ALA A 156 -9.98 -5.21 10.25
C ALA A 156 -10.38 -6.55 10.90
N ARG A 157 -9.80 -7.66 10.43
CA ARG A 157 -10.03 -8.98 11.01
C ARG A 157 -9.53 -9.10 12.44
N LYS A 158 -8.33 -8.59 12.72
CA LYS A 158 -7.74 -8.62 14.07
C LYS A 158 -8.57 -7.83 15.09
N LEU A 159 -9.13 -6.71 14.66
CA LEU A 159 -9.98 -5.85 15.48
C LEU A 159 -11.46 -6.25 15.44
N ARG A 160 -11.83 -7.27 14.65
CA ARG A 160 -13.21 -7.78 14.50
C ARG A 160 -14.19 -6.68 14.10
N LEU A 161 -13.81 -5.87 13.11
CA LEU A 161 -14.67 -4.82 12.58
C LEU A 161 -15.87 -5.40 11.85
N LEU A 162 -16.94 -4.62 11.79
CA LEU A 162 -18.14 -4.95 11.02
C LEU A 162 -17.81 -4.98 9.52
N GLU A 163 -18.66 -5.63 8.74
CA GLU A 163 -18.44 -5.83 7.31
C GLU A 163 -18.30 -4.52 6.54
N ASP A 164 -19.16 -3.53 6.79
CA ASP A 164 -19.09 -2.23 6.13
C ASP A 164 -17.84 -1.42 6.55
N GLU A 165 -17.44 -1.53 7.81
CA GLU A 165 -16.20 -0.94 8.32
C GLU A 165 -14.97 -1.59 7.68
N THR A 166 -14.98 -2.92 7.51
CA THR A 166 -13.92 -3.68 6.85
C THR A 166 -13.80 -3.29 5.39
N ARG A 167 -14.94 -3.18 4.68
CA ARG A 167 -15.01 -2.70 3.30
C ARG A 167 -14.37 -1.32 3.17
N THR A 168 -14.78 -0.40 4.03
CA THR A 168 -14.27 0.97 4.05
C THR A 168 -12.76 0.99 4.32
N LEU A 169 -12.30 0.21 5.30
CA LEU A 169 -10.88 0.18 5.68
C LEU A 169 -10.00 -0.41 4.58
N ILE A 170 -10.44 -1.48 3.87
CA ILE A 170 -9.72 -2.07 2.74
C ILE A 170 -9.55 -1.04 1.61
N ALA A 171 -10.62 -0.30 1.28
CA ALA A 171 -10.59 0.75 0.28
C ALA A 171 -9.64 1.89 0.68
N CYS A 172 -9.72 2.34 1.95
CA CYS A 172 -8.82 3.36 2.50
C CYS A 172 -7.36 2.88 2.49
N GLY A 173 -7.10 1.61 2.79
CA GLY A 173 -5.76 1.02 2.73
C GLY A 173 -5.17 1.04 1.31
N ALA A 174 -5.99 0.76 0.28
CA ALA A 174 -5.56 0.86 -1.11
C ALA A 174 -5.16 2.29 -1.49
N GLY A 175 -5.98 3.29 -1.13
CA GLY A 175 -5.66 4.69 -1.37
C GLY A 175 -4.47 5.19 -0.54
N ALA A 176 -4.35 4.72 0.70
CA ALA A 176 -3.20 5.01 1.55
C ALA A 176 -1.88 4.48 0.95
N GLY A 177 -1.89 3.28 0.35
CA GLY A 177 -0.74 2.75 -0.39
C GLY A 177 -0.34 3.64 -1.57
N LEU A 178 -1.32 4.17 -2.32
CA LEU A 178 -1.09 5.14 -3.39
C LEU A 178 -0.49 6.44 -2.84
N ALA A 179 -1.08 6.97 -1.75
CA ALA A 179 -0.62 8.19 -1.09
C ALA A 179 0.84 8.08 -0.60
N ALA A 180 1.22 6.91 -0.08
CA ALA A 180 2.57 6.65 0.42
C ALA A 180 3.64 6.76 -0.67
N VAL A 181 3.37 6.20 -1.86
CA VAL A 181 4.39 6.15 -2.95
C VAL A 181 4.54 7.47 -3.67
N TYR A 182 3.44 8.21 -3.84
CA TYR A 182 3.45 9.48 -4.57
C TYR A 182 3.48 10.71 -3.68
N ASN A 183 3.38 10.54 -2.36
CA ASN A 183 3.25 11.62 -1.38
C ASN A 183 2.08 12.57 -1.68
N VAL A 184 0.93 12.00 -2.05
CA VAL A 184 -0.28 12.72 -2.46
C VAL A 184 -1.49 12.26 -1.64
N PRO A 185 -1.62 12.66 -0.37
CA PRO A 185 -2.65 12.15 0.54
C PRO A 185 -4.07 12.42 0.03
N LEU A 186 -4.32 13.58 -0.57
CA LEU A 186 -5.63 13.93 -1.11
C LEU A 186 -6.03 13.00 -2.28
N ALA A 187 -5.12 12.74 -3.21
CA ALA A 187 -5.39 11.85 -4.33
C ALA A 187 -5.64 10.40 -3.86
N GLY A 188 -4.92 9.93 -2.84
CA GLY A 188 -5.16 8.62 -2.22
C GLY A 188 -6.55 8.53 -1.58
N ALA A 189 -6.97 9.58 -0.86
CA ALA A 189 -8.30 9.63 -0.27
C ALA A 189 -9.41 9.65 -1.33
N LEU A 190 -9.27 10.46 -2.38
CA LEU A 190 -10.22 10.51 -3.49
C LEU A 190 -10.30 9.18 -4.22
N PHE A 191 -9.17 8.52 -4.47
CA PHE A 191 -9.13 7.17 -5.05
C PHE A 191 -9.95 6.17 -4.21
N SER A 192 -9.84 6.22 -2.88
CA SER A 192 -10.61 5.35 -1.99
C SER A 192 -12.12 5.58 -2.12
N LEU A 193 -12.54 6.85 -2.20
CA LEU A 193 -13.95 7.24 -2.20
C LEU A 193 -14.60 7.06 -3.59
N GLU A 194 -13.94 7.56 -4.63
CA GLU A 194 -14.51 7.61 -5.98
C GLU A 194 -14.34 6.32 -6.77
N VAL A 195 -13.22 5.60 -6.57
CA VAL A 195 -12.90 4.42 -7.36
C VAL A 195 -13.23 3.13 -6.62
N MET A 196 -12.94 3.08 -5.31
CA MET A 196 -13.11 1.84 -4.54
C MET A 196 -14.48 1.73 -3.88
N LEU A 197 -14.96 2.78 -3.21
CA LEU A 197 -16.21 2.76 -2.44
C LEU A 197 -17.42 3.23 -3.26
N LEU A 198 -17.22 4.08 -4.26
CA LEU A 198 -18.27 4.72 -5.07
C LEU A 198 -19.34 5.39 -4.19
N SER A 199 -18.96 5.86 -3.03
CA SER A 199 -19.87 6.46 -2.05
C SER A 199 -19.15 7.47 -1.18
N PHE A 200 -19.83 8.58 -0.93
CA PHE A 200 -19.37 9.64 -0.04
C PHE A 200 -20.21 9.66 1.23
N SER A 201 -19.54 9.57 2.36
CA SER A 201 -20.11 9.92 3.67
C SER A 201 -19.03 10.60 4.49
N TRP A 202 -19.43 11.40 5.47
CA TRP A 202 -18.47 12.13 6.30
C TRP A 202 -17.48 11.20 7.01
N GLU A 203 -17.98 10.09 7.56
CA GLU A 203 -17.15 9.08 8.24
C GLU A 203 -16.13 8.42 7.29
N LYS A 204 -16.55 8.03 6.08
CA LYS A 204 -15.68 7.42 5.07
C LYS A 204 -14.63 8.42 4.58
N THR A 205 -15.03 9.67 4.38
CA THR A 205 -14.12 10.74 3.94
C THR A 205 -13.04 11.01 4.97
N LEU A 206 -13.41 11.13 6.26
CA LEU A 206 -12.44 11.29 7.33
C LEU A 206 -11.48 10.11 7.42
N ALA A 207 -11.99 8.86 7.36
CA ALA A 207 -11.16 7.67 7.38
C ALA A 207 -10.17 7.64 6.20
N ALA A 208 -10.62 7.95 4.99
CA ALA A 208 -9.77 7.98 3.79
C ALA A 208 -8.70 9.08 3.86
N MET A 209 -9.06 10.28 4.31
CA MET A 209 -8.12 11.39 4.50
C MET A 209 -7.07 11.06 5.56
N MET A 210 -7.49 10.55 6.72
CA MET A 210 -6.58 10.21 7.81
C MET A 210 -5.62 9.09 7.43
N THR A 211 -6.11 7.98 6.85
CA THR A 211 -5.24 6.87 6.44
C THR A 211 -4.23 7.30 5.40
N SER A 212 -4.65 8.08 4.39
CA SER A 212 -3.78 8.58 3.33
C SER A 212 -2.75 9.58 3.83
N ALA A 213 -3.13 10.50 4.74
CA ALA A 213 -2.21 11.46 5.35
C ALA A 213 -1.16 10.77 6.23
N ILE A 214 -1.58 9.82 7.08
CA ILE A 214 -0.67 9.05 7.94
C ILE A 214 0.29 8.21 7.08
N ALA A 215 -0.19 7.59 6.00
CA ALA A 215 0.63 6.79 5.12
C ALA A 215 1.69 7.62 4.38
N ALA A 216 1.30 8.75 3.81
CA ALA A 216 2.23 9.68 3.18
C ALA A 216 3.28 10.18 4.17
N TRP A 217 2.86 10.60 5.36
CA TRP A 217 3.78 11.05 6.41
C TRP A 217 4.73 9.93 6.85
N THR A 218 4.25 8.72 7.07
CA THR A 218 5.06 7.57 7.48
C THR A 218 6.09 7.22 6.40
N ALA A 219 5.72 7.28 5.13
CA ALA A 219 6.63 7.02 4.02
C ALA A 219 7.77 8.06 3.94
N THR A 220 7.50 9.34 4.22
CA THR A 220 8.52 10.40 4.22
C THR A 220 9.53 10.30 5.36
N LEU A 221 9.23 9.58 6.45
CA LEU A 221 10.19 9.35 7.53
C LEU A 221 11.41 8.53 7.08
N GLY A 222 11.20 7.60 6.15
CA GLY A 222 12.29 6.85 5.51
C GLY A 222 13.19 7.74 4.65
N ASP A 223 12.59 8.65 3.91
CA ASP A 223 13.29 9.56 2.99
C ASP A 223 14.14 10.59 3.75
N ARG A 224 13.62 11.16 4.83
CA ARG A 224 14.37 12.09 5.70
C ARG A 224 15.56 11.45 6.41
N LYS A 225 15.50 10.17 6.78
CA LYS A 225 16.64 9.45 7.35
C LYS A 225 17.76 9.26 6.34
N SER A 226 17.42 8.95 5.12
CA SER A 226 18.37 8.78 4.02
C SER A 226 19.11 10.10 3.70
N THR A 227 18.42 11.21 3.68
CA THR A 227 18.99 12.54 3.42
C THR A 227 19.95 12.99 4.54
N ARG A 228 19.67 12.64 5.82
CA ARG A 228 20.54 13.00 6.96
C ARG A 228 21.78 12.13 7.10
N LEU A 229 21.81 10.93 6.51
CA LEU A 229 23.00 10.07 6.53
C LEU A 229 24.00 10.46 5.44
N ASN A 230 23.60 11.29 4.47
CA ASN A 230 24.43 11.75 3.36
C ASN A 230 24.83 13.24 3.47
N SER A 231 24.49 13.90 4.56
CA SER A 231 24.97 15.25 4.96
C SER A 231 25.98 15.16 6.09
#